data_db44d0b5bbde16ee8aed5975637cbdc5
#
_entry.id   db44d0b5bbde16ee8aed5975637cbdc5
#
_cell.length_a   1.000
_cell.length_b   1.000
_cell.length_c   1.000
_cell.angle_alpha   90.00
_cell.angle_beta   90.00
_cell.angle_gamma   90.00
#
_symmetry.space_group_name_H-M   'P 1'
#
loop_
_entity.id
_entity.type
_entity.pdbx_description
1 polymer ?
#
loop_
_entity_poly.entity_id
_entity_poly.type
_entity_poly.pdbx_seq_one_letter_code
_entity_poly.pdbx_strand_id
1 'polypeptide(L)'
;TQSACAGHLPTLAAHDDVMAACREVTLRFERLAHGFDAHNALAAVDAFARAANKRWGEASKAAQGDDVAYEQALADAFQALRTVTLLMHPATPSGCEKVCEHLGFDSNLFFDWEHAFDSIAQLCQAQGTTPATHQTVGLPPRFDFFERHPSQIRQK
;
A
#
# COMPACT_ATOMS: atom_id res chain seq x y z
N THR A 1 -9.02 -1.65 6.39
CA THR A 1 -7.62 -1.52 6.88
C THR A 1 -7.49 -0.58 8.09
N GLN A 2 -8.30 0.48 8.21
CA GLN A 2 -8.21 1.45 9.32
C GLN A 2 -8.44 0.84 10.71
N SER A 3 -9.39 -0.06 10.84
CA SER A 3 -9.68 -0.74 12.12
C SER A 3 -8.76 -1.92 12.40
N ALA A 4 -8.01 -2.36 11.40
CA ALA A 4 -7.15 -3.53 11.51
C ALA A 4 -5.77 -3.24 12.10
N CYS A 5 -5.24 -2.03 11.86
CA CYS A 5 -3.92 -1.66 12.36
C CYS A 5 -3.97 -0.99 13.73
N ALA A 6 -4.87 -1.24 14.62
CA ALA A 6 -4.93 -0.77 16.03
C ALA A 6 -3.75 0.15 16.52
N GLY A 7 -3.20 0.99 15.64
CA GLY A 7 -2.10 1.93 15.91
C GLY A 7 -0.68 1.39 15.74
N HIS A 8 -0.48 0.15 15.32
CA HIS A 8 0.85 -0.44 15.04
C HIS A 8 0.88 -1.18 13.71
N LEU A 9 2.07 -1.32 13.14
CA LEU A 9 2.31 -2.07 11.91
C LEU A 9 2.49 -3.57 12.21
N PRO A 10 2.20 -4.46 11.22
CA PRO A 10 2.48 -5.87 11.37
C PRO A 10 4.00 -6.12 11.47
N THR A 11 4.37 -7.10 12.29
CA THR A 11 5.77 -7.48 12.52
C THR A 11 6.28 -8.50 11.51
N LEU A 12 5.36 -9.22 10.86
CA LEU A 12 5.68 -10.25 9.86
C LEU A 12 6.05 -9.63 8.51
N ALA A 13 6.88 -10.32 7.75
CA ALA A 13 7.12 -10.01 6.35
C ALA A 13 5.94 -10.50 5.49
N ALA A 14 5.70 -9.87 4.35
CA ALA A 14 4.75 -10.36 3.37
C ALA A 14 5.21 -11.71 2.78
N HIS A 15 4.26 -12.53 2.34
CA HIS A 15 4.56 -13.78 1.67
C HIS A 15 5.35 -13.57 0.37
N ASP A 16 6.16 -14.56 -0.01
CA ASP A 16 7.02 -14.50 -1.19
C ASP A 16 6.24 -14.31 -2.50
N ASP A 17 5.06 -14.89 -2.61
CA ASP A 17 4.17 -14.74 -3.77
C ASP A 17 3.64 -13.30 -3.90
N VAL A 18 3.36 -12.64 -2.78
CA VAL A 18 2.96 -11.22 -2.76
C VAL A 18 4.14 -10.34 -3.17
N MET A 19 5.31 -10.61 -2.63
CA MET A 19 6.54 -9.89 -3.01
C MET A 19 6.86 -10.06 -4.49
N ALA A 20 6.69 -11.28 -5.04
CA ALA A 20 6.87 -11.55 -6.46
C ALA A 20 5.86 -10.77 -7.32
N ALA A 21 4.59 -10.72 -6.92
CA ALA A 21 3.55 -9.94 -7.61
C ALA A 21 3.84 -8.43 -7.57
N CYS A 22 4.35 -7.91 -6.45
CA CYS A 22 4.79 -6.52 -6.32
C CYS A 22 5.92 -6.19 -7.30
N ARG A 23 6.92 -7.06 -7.41
CA ARG A 23 8.03 -6.89 -8.37
C ARG A 23 7.54 -6.97 -9.82
N GLU A 24 6.66 -7.90 -10.13
CA GLU A 24 6.12 -8.06 -11.47
C GLU A 24 5.35 -6.82 -11.94
N VAL A 25 4.44 -6.28 -11.12
CA VAL A 25 3.68 -5.08 -11.48
C VAL A 25 4.60 -3.86 -11.61
N THR A 26 5.62 -3.74 -10.77
CA THR A 26 6.62 -2.67 -10.86
C THR A 26 7.39 -2.71 -12.17
N LEU A 27 7.95 -3.86 -12.54
CA LEU A 27 8.66 -4.05 -13.80
C LEU A 27 7.75 -3.84 -15.02
N ARG A 28 6.49 -4.24 -14.93
CA ARG A 28 5.51 -3.98 -15.99
C ARG A 28 5.21 -2.49 -16.12
N PHE A 29 4.99 -1.80 -15.01
CA PHE A 29 4.78 -0.37 -14.99
C PHE A 29 5.97 0.38 -15.61
N GLU A 30 7.19 0.07 -15.19
CA GLU A 30 8.41 0.69 -15.73
C GLU A 30 8.53 0.51 -17.24
N ARG A 31 8.33 -0.70 -17.75
CA ARG A 31 8.39 -0.98 -19.20
C ARG A 31 7.37 -0.16 -20.00
N LEU A 32 6.14 -0.06 -19.48
CA LEU A 32 5.08 0.69 -20.13
C LEU A 32 5.33 2.21 -20.05
N ALA A 33 5.80 2.70 -18.90
CA ALA A 33 6.17 4.10 -18.73
C ALA A 33 7.33 4.51 -19.64
N HIS A 34 8.36 3.69 -19.76
CA HIS A 34 9.45 3.92 -20.72
C HIS A 34 8.98 3.94 -22.18
N GLY A 35 7.95 3.15 -22.51
CA GLY A 35 7.29 3.17 -23.82
C GLY A 35 6.30 4.32 -24.01
N PHE A 36 6.21 5.27 -23.09
CA PHE A 36 5.20 6.34 -23.08
C PHE A 36 3.75 5.85 -23.07
N ASP A 37 3.49 4.63 -22.61
CA ASP A 37 2.16 4.02 -22.51
C ASP A 37 1.61 4.17 -21.07
N ALA A 38 1.37 5.42 -20.68
CA ALA A 38 0.88 5.76 -19.34
C ALA A 38 -0.49 5.13 -19.04
N HIS A 39 -1.37 5.01 -20.03
CA HIS A 39 -2.69 4.41 -19.85
C HIS A 39 -2.58 2.94 -19.40
N ASN A 40 -1.82 2.14 -20.13
CA ASN A 40 -1.63 0.72 -19.78
C ASN A 40 -0.78 0.54 -18.53
N ALA A 41 0.15 1.46 -18.24
CA ALA A 41 0.89 1.46 -16.99
C ALA A 41 -0.05 1.62 -15.78
N LEU A 42 -0.94 2.61 -15.80
CA LEU A 42 -1.93 2.83 -14.74
C LEU A 42 -2.97 1.70 -14.66
N ALA A 43 -3.39 1.16 -15.81
CA ALA A 43 -4.30 0.01 -15.84
C ALA A 43 -3.68 -1.25 -15.20
N ALA A 44 -2.37 -1.46 -15.34
CA ALA A 44 -1.67 -2.56 -14.68
C ALA A 44 -1.67 -2.39 -13.16
N VAL A 45 -1.49 -1.16 -12.65
CA VAL A 45 -1.56 -0.87 -11.21
C VAL A 45 -2.97 -1.06 -10.67
N ASP A 46 -4.00 -0.61 -11.39
CA ASP A 46 -5.41 -0.82 -11.00
C ASP A 46 -5.76 -2.31 -10.91
N ALA A 47 -5.36 -3.10 -11.90
CA ALA A 47 -5.57 -4.55 -11.88
C ALA A 47 -4.88 -5.22 -10.69
N PHE A 48 -3.65 -4.83 -10.37
CA PHE A 48 -2.93 -5.30 -9.19
C PHE A 48 -3.64 -4.90 -7.90
N ALA A 49 -4.07 -3.65 -7.77
CA ALA A 49 -4.79 -3.16 -6.58
C ALA A 49 -6.09 -3.93 -6.34
N ARG A 50 -6.85 -4.25 -7.40
CA ARG A 50 -8.08 -5.08 -7.30
C ARG A 50 -7.76 -6.49 -6.81
N ALA A 51 -6.70 -7.12 -7.33
CA ALA A 51 -6.27 -8.45 -6.89
C ALA A 51 -5.83 -8.43 -5.42
N ALA A 52 -5.08 -7.42 -4.98
CA ALA A 52 -4.68 -7.24 -3.60
C ALA A 52 -5.88 -7.03 -2.66
N ASN A 53 -6.86 -6.22 -3.06
CA ASN A 53 -8.09 -6.02 -2.28
C ASN A 53 -8.91 -7.31 -2.14
N LYS A 54 -9.01 -8.10 -3.21
CA LYS A 54 -9.69 -9.41 -3.16
C LYS A 54 -8.97 -10.34 -2.19
N ARG A 55 -7.65 -10.47 -2.32
CA ARG A 55 -6.82 -11.29 -1.41
C ARG A 55 -7.00 -10.87 0.05
N TRP A 56 -6.94 -9.58 0.35
CA TRP A 56 -7.21 -9.05 1.69
C TRP A 56 -8.59 -9.46 2.21
N GLY A 57 -9.64 -9.29 1.39
CA GLY A 57 -11.01 -9.66 1.77
C GLY A 57 -11.20 -11.14 2.07
N GLU A 58 -10.50 -12.01 1.35
CA GLU A 58 -10.52 -13.47 1.57
C GLU A 58 -9.67 -13.85 2.79
N ALA A 59 -8.42 -13.39 2.87
CA ALA A 59 -7.48 -13.73 3.93
C ALA A 59 -7.93 -13.21 5.30
N SER A 60 -8.42 -11.98 5.39
CA SER A 60 -8.90 -11.40 6.64
C SER A 60 -10.16 -12.11 7.20
N LYS A 61 -11.01 -12.64 6.32
CA LYS A 61 -12.17 -13.46 6.74
C LYS A 61 -11.71 -14.83 7.20
N ALA A 62 -10.80 -15.47 6.47
CA ALA A 62 -10.29 -16.80 6.83
C ALA A 62 -9.50 -16.78 8.15
N ALA A 63 -8.87 -15.66 8.47
CA ALA A 63 -8.07 -15.45 9.68
C ALA A 63 -8.90 -15.07 10.92
N GLN A 64 -10.23 -15.08 10.87
CA GLN A 64 -11.06 -14.77 12.04
C GLN A 64 -10.79 -15.75 13.19
N GLY A 65 -10.32 -15.20 14.32
CA GLY A 65 -9.95 -15.99 15.50
C GLY A 65 -8.51 -16.54 15.49
N ASP A 66 -7.73 -16.22 14.47
CA ASP A 66 -6.29 -16.53 14.39
C ASP A 66 -5.48 -15.24 14.20
N ASP A 67 -4.91 -14.75 15.29
CA ASP A 67 -4.16 -13.48 15.30
C ASP A 67 -2.93 -13.52 14.40
N VAL A 68 -2.25 -14.68 14.29
CA VAL A 68 -1.06 -14.83 13.45
C VAL A 68 -1.43 -14.79 11.97
N ALA A 69 -2.47 -15.51 11.58
CA ALA A 69 -2.97 -15.48 10.21
C ALA A 69 -3.48 -14.09 9.82
N TYR A 70 -4.11 -13.39 10.76
CA TYR A 70 -4.57 -12.02 10.54
C TYR A 70 -3.41 -11.05 10.36
N GLU A 71 -2.38 -11.15 11.20
CA GLU A 71 -1.17 -10.32 11.10
C GLU A 71 -0.44 -10.58 9.77
N GLN A 72 -0.39 -11.83 9.32
CA GLN A 72 0.18 -12.18 8.01
C GLN A 72 -0.64 -11.57 6.85
N ALA A 73 -1.95 -11.64 6.90
CA ALA A 73 -2.82 -11.00 5.90
C ALA A 73 -2.61 -9.47 5.88
N LEU A 74 -2.38 -8.88 7.05
CA LEU A 74 -2.10 -7.45 7.18
C LEU A 74 -0.73 -7.07 6.59
N ALA A 75 0.29 -7.91 6.79
CA ALA A 75 1.61 -7.73 6.20
C ALA A 75 1.55 -7.77 4.66
N ASP A 76 0.83 -8.74 4.10
CA ASP A 76 0.58 -8.85 2.66
C ASP A 76 -0.13 -7.60 2.11
N ALA A 77 -1.19 -7.16 2.79
CA ALA A 77 -1.95 -5.98 2.39
C ALA A 77 -1.12 -4.69 2.47
N PHE A 78 -0.29 -4.55 3.49
CA PHE A 78 0.62 -3.40 3.63
C PHE A 78 1.61 -3.34 2.47
N GLN A 79 2.25 -4.45 2.12
CA GLN A 79 3.21 -4.49 1.03
C GLN A 79 2.55 -4.13 -0.31
N ALA A 80 1.37 -4.68 -0.58
CA ALA A 80 0.61 -4.35 -1.79
C ALA A 80 0.18 -2.88 -1.82
N LEU A 81 -0.32 -2.33 -0.70
CA LEU A 81 -0.70 -0.93 -0.58
C LEU A 81 0.50 -0.02 -0.86
N ARG A 82 1.66 -0.32 -0.27
CA ARG A 82 2.88 0.46 -0.49
C ARG A 82 3.30 0.46 -1.96
N THR A 83 3.28 -0.71 -2.61
CA THR A 83 3.61 -0.83 -4.04
C THR A 83 2.66 0.01 -4.91
N VAL A 84 1.35 -0.09 -4.68
CA VAL A 84 0.36 0.74 -5.39
C VAL A 84 0.62 2.23 -5.17
N THR A 85 0.86 2.64 -3.92
CA THR A 85 1.09 4.04 -3.56
C THR A 85 2.35 4.59 -4.24
N LEU A 86 3.43 3.82 -4.27
CA LEU A 86 4.68 4.18 -4.95
C LEU A 86 4.48 4.36 -6.46
N LEU A 87 3.81 3.41 -7.11
CA LEU A 87 3.57 3.44 -8.56
C LEU A 87 2.58 4.53 -8.98
N MET A 88 1.62 4.86 -8.12
CA MET A 88 0.61 5.90 -8.37
C MET A 88 1.10 7.31 -8.03
N HIS A 89 2.18 7.47 -7.27
CA HIS A 89 2.67 8.77 -6.82
C HIS A 89 2.88 9.77 -7.96
N PRO A 90 3.47 9.43 -9.12
CA PRO A 90 3.62 10.37 -10.23
C PRO A 90 2.29 10.88 -10.81
N ALA A 91 1.21 10.09 -10.70
CA ALA A 91 -0.10 10.43 -11.27
C ALA A 91 -1.02 11.13 -10.25
N THR A 92 -0.92 10.76 -8.97
CA THR A 92 -1.80 11.25 -7.89
C THR A 92 -1.00 11.56 -6.61
N PRO A 93 -0.05 12.50 -6.65
CA PRO A 93 0.89 12.73 -5.54
C PRO A 93 0.19 13.05 -4.22
N SER A 94 -0.79 13.96 -4.21
CA SER A 94 -1.47 14.37 -2.99
C SER A 94 -2.17 13.23 -2.25
N GLY A 95 -2.80 12.30 -2.98
CA GLY A 95 -3.43 11.12 -2.38
C GLY A 95 -2.40 10.14 -1.82
N CYS A 96 -1.32 9.93 -2.55
CA CYS A 96 -0.24 9.04 -2.12
C CYS A 96 0.52 9.58 -0.90
N GLU A 97 0.75 10.89 -0.85
CA GLU A 97 1.37 11.57 0.31
C GLU A 97 0.49 11.45 1.56
N LYS A 98 -0.83 11.60 1.44
CA LYS A 98 -1.77 11.36 2.56
C LYS A 98 -1.71 9.90 3.07
N VAL A 99 -1.55 8.92 2.17
CA VAL A 99 -1.36 7.51 2.58
C VAL A 99 -0.06 7.36 3.36
N CYS A 100 1.04 7.92 2.86
CA CYS A 100 2.35 7.90 3.51
C CYS A 100 2.29 8.55 4.91
N GLU A 101 1.67 9.72 5.02
CA GLU A 101 1.47 10.44 6.28
C GLU A 101 0.64 9.61 7.28
N HIS A 102 -0.47 9.00 6.83
CA HIS A 102 -1.27 8.12 7.68
C HIS A 102 -0.48 6.93 8.19
N LEU A 103 0.35 6.34 7.35
CA LEU A 103 1.22 5.23 7.74
C LEU A 103 2.39 5.67 8.64
N GLY A 104 2.60 6.99 8.82
CA GLY A 104 3.61 7.54 9.72
C GLY A 104 5.04 7.48 9.18
N PHE A 105 5.22 7.36 7.86
CA PHE A 105 6.55 7.33 7.25
C PHE A 105 6.98 8.70 6.73
N ASP A 106 8.31 8.92 6.73
CA ASP A 106 8.91 10.04 6.00
C ASP A 106 8.72 9.83 4.50
N SER A 107 8.29 10.88 3.79
CA SER A 107 7.99 10.79 2.36
C SER A 107 9.23 10.51 1.51
N ASN A 108 10.41 11.04 1.89
CA ASN A 108 11.65 10.79 1.16
C ASN A 108 12.04 9.31 1.23
N LEU A 109 11.82 8.67 2.40
CA LEU A 109 12.07 7.25 2.58
C LEU A 109 10.99 6.40 1.90
N PHE A 110 9.73 6.76 2.08
CA PHE A 110 8.60 5.95 1.61
C PHE A 110 8.53 5.87 0.09
N PHE A 111 8.85 6.96 -0.61
CA PHE A 111 8.84 7.05 -2.08
C PHE A 111 10.20 6.82 -2.72
N ASP A 112 11.22 6.46 -1.95
CA ASP A 112 12.53 6.09 -2.49
C ASP A 112 12.47 4.70 -3.14
N TRP A 113 12.85 4.64 -4.41
CA TRP A 113 12.88 3.40 -5.18
C TRP A 113 13.90 2.39 -4.66
N GLU A 114 14.97 2.81 -3.99
CA GLU A 114 15.94 1.93 -3.36
C GLU A 114 15.30 1.08 -2.26
N HIS A 115 14.26 1.63 -1.61
CA HIS A 115 13.50 0.98 -0.55
C HIS A 115 12.19 0.31 -1.02
N ALA A 116 11.93 0.26 -2.35
CA ALA A 116 10.63 -0.17 -2.90
C ALA A 116 10.21 -1.59 -2.48
N PHE A 117 11.16 -2.47 -2.24
CA PHE A 117 10.93 -3.88 -1.89
C PHE A 117 11.40 -4.23 -0.46
N ASP A 118 11.70 -3.22 0.35
CA ASP A 118 12.02 -3.44 1.75
C ASP A 118 10.82 -4.01 2.50
N SER A 119 11.10 -4.90 3.45
CA SER A 119 10.09 -5.36 4.40
C SER A 119 9.66 -4.22 5.33
N ILE A 120 8.53 -4.39 6.00
CA ILE A 120 8.05 -3.42 7.00
C ILE A 120 9.12 -3.15 8.06
N ALA A 121 9.79 -4.21 8.53
CA ALA A 121 10.84 -4.09 9.54
C ALA A 121 12.05 -3.28 9.03
N GLN A 122 12.48 -3.51 7.78
CA GLN A 122 13.57 -2.75 7.16
C GLN A 122 13.21 -1.28 6.97
N LEU A 123 11.98 -1.00 6.53
CA LEU A 123 11.51 0.36 6.36
C LEU A 123 11.41 1.11 7.70
N CYS A 124 10.90 0.45 8.75
CA CYS A 124 10.89 1.01 10.11
C CYS A 124 12.31 1.27 10.62
N GLN A 125 13.22 0.33 10.40
CA GLN A 125 14.63 0.46 10.82
C GLN A 125 15.30 1.66 10.11
N ALA A 126 15.05 1.86 8.82
CA ALA A 126 15.56 3.01 8.08
C ALA A 126 15.05 4.35 8.65
N GLN A 127 13.86 4.36 9.25
CA GLN A 127 13.29 5.52 9.95
C GLN A 127 13.70 5.62 11.43
N GLY A 128 14.46 4.65 11.95
CA GLY A 128 14.90 4.62 13.36
C GLY A 128 13.83 4.10 14.32
N THR A 129 12.87 3.33 13.83
CA THR A 129 11.79 2.70 14.62
C THR A 129 11.76 1.18 14.43
N THR A 130 10.84 0.52 15.12
CA THR A 130 10.49 -0.90 14.90
C THR A 130 9.00 -0.98 14.58
N PRO A 131 8.48 -2.06 13.94
CA PRO A 131 7.04 -2.18 13.69
C PRO A 131 6.18 -2.00 14.94
N ALA A 132 6.67 -2.46 16.10
CA ALA A 132 5.96 -2.35 17.39
C ALA A 132 5.96 -0.92 17.96
N THR A 133 6.99 -0.11 17.68
CA THR A 133 7.13 1.27 18.18
C THR A 133 6.74 2.32 17.15
N HIS A 134 6.53 1.92 15.91
CA HIS A 134 6.12 2.80 14.83
C HIS A 134 4.66 3.24 15.04
N GLN A 135 4.42 4.53 14.95
CA GLN A 135 3.09 5.10 15.16
C GLN A 135 2.45 5.45 13.82
N THR A 136 1.22 4.98 13.61
CA THR A 136 0.37 5.41 12.51
C THR A 136 -0.52 6.57 12.95
N VAL A 137 -0.87 7.43 12.00
CA VAL A 137 -1.78 8.55 12.24
C VAL A 137 -3.22 8.06 12.10
N GLY A 138 -4.06 8.31 13.11
CA GLY A 138 -5.48 7.99 13.05
C GLY A 138 -6.20 8.79 11.97
N LEU A 139 -7.06 8.14 11.20
CA LEU A 139 -7.92 8.80 10.21
C LEU A 139 -9.34 8.98 10.73
N PRO A 140 -9.99 10.11 10.41
CA PRO A 140 -11.40 10.27 10.69
C PRO A 140 -12.25 9.25 9.91
N PRO A 141 -13.44 8.87 10.41
CA PRO A 141 -14.36 8.03 9.66
C PRO A 141 -14.65 8.61 8.27
N ARG A 142 -14.68 7.77 7.25
CA ARG A 142 -14.96 8.13 5.85
C ARG A 142 -13.93 9.09 5.24
N PHE A 143 -12.69 8.93 5.57
CA PHE A 143 -11.61 9.69 4.93
C PHE A 143 -11.33 9.17 3.51
N ASP A 144 -11.40 10.07 2.52
CA ASP A 144 -11.04 9.77 1.13
C ASP A 144 -9.63 10.30 0.85
N PHE A 145 -8.67 9.40 0.60
CA PHE A 145 -7.30 9.78 0.22
C PHE A 145 -7.26 10.46 -1.15
N PHE A 146 -8.16 10.05 -2.05
CA PHE A 146 -8.25 10.56 -3.41
C PHE A 146 -9.56 11.30 -3.60
N GLU A 147 -9.50 12.60 -3.74
CA GLU A 147 -10.67 13.44 -3.98
C GLU A 147 -11.20 13.18 -5.39
N ARG A 148 -12.50 12.98 -5.49
CA ARG A 148 -13.16 12.83 -6.79
C ARG A 148 -13.24 14.17 -7.49
N HIS A 149 -12.92 14.20 -8.79
CA HIS A 149 -13.15 15.39 -9.58
C HIS A 149 -14.67 15.74 -9.56
N PRO A 150 -15.04 17.04 -9.48
CA PRO A 150 -16.45 17.46 -9.41
C PRO A 150 -17.36 16.85 -10.52
N SER A 151 -16.82 16.61 -11.71
CA SER A 151 -17.55 15.95 -12.80
C SER A 151 -17.93 14.49 -12.53
N GLN A 152 -17.28 13.84 -11.56
CA GLN A 152 -17.54 12.44 -11.16
C GLN A 152 -18.55 12.35 -10.00
N ILE A 153 -18.90 13.47 -9.40
CA ILE A 153 -19.91 13.55 -8.35
C ILE A 153 -21.26 13.64 -9.04
N ARG A 154 -22.00 12.51 -9.13
CA ARG A 154 -23.39 12.54 -9.62
C ARG A 154 -24.20 13.44 -8.69
N GLN A 155 -24.69 14.55 -9.23
CA GLN A 155 -25.76 15.32 -8.57
C GLN A 155 -26.97 14.39 -8.43
N LYS A 156 -27.42 14.18 -7.19
CA LYS A 156 -28.67 13.47 -6.91
C LYS A 156 -29.84 14.40 -7.12
#